data_094394d45668fb95869942cf1f610690
#
_entry.id   094394d45668fb95869942cf1f610690
#
_cell.length_a   1.000
_cell.length_b   1.000
_cell.length_c   1.000
_cell.angle_alpha   90.00
_cell.angle_beta   90.00
_cell.angle_gamma   90.00
#
_symmetry.space_group_name_H-M   'P 1'
#
loop_
_entity.id
_entity.type
_entity.pdbx_description
1 polymer ?
#
loop_
_entity_poly.entity_id
_entity_poly.type
_entity_poly.pdbx_seq_one_letter_code
_entity_poly.pdbx_strand_id
1 'polypeptide(L)'
;MRTGNATILPATSKTPSAYLAFDTGPGNVFIDAAMRILTNGEQHYDHNGALGAKGEADIDGAIVDDYLTNEPYFQQKLPKTTGRELFSDDVARSIVTKMKSAGKSTEAIIATITRITAESIVRAYEQFVVPLLEGDGIIDEIYICGGGAYNPNIKKHLQSRLPKSRVSNLDAAPSKLDPSAKEAILFALLGFLAICGRPVPVAADAESKQPAIMGVVTPGQNYHDVLQIVVGDPDFPSKRVLGRVIM
;
A
#
# COMPACT_ATOMS: atom_id res chain seq x y z
N MET A 1 -2.41 -10.19 -1.73
CA MET A 1 -2.37 -9.33 -2.93
C MET A 1 -3.10 -8.03 -2.59
N ARG A 2 -2.48 -6.87 -2.73
CA ARG A 2 -3.03 -5.61 -2.22
C ARG A 2 -2.87 -4.49 -3.22
N THR A 3 -3.83 -3.55 -3.17
CA THR A 3 -3.78 -2.24 -3.80
C THR A 3 -2.57 -1.45 -3.29
N GLY A 4 -2.13 -0.48 -4.07
CA GLY A 4 -1.08 0.44 -3.66
C GLY A 4 -1.63 1.48 -2.70
N ASN A 5 -0.91 1.77 -1.63
CA ASN A 5 -1.24 2.84 -0.70
C ASN A 5 -0.02 3.71 -0.37
N ALA A 6 -0.27 4.93 0.05
CA ALA A 6 0.73 5.86 0.52
C ALA A 6 0.40 6.32 1.95
N THR A 7 1.43 6.45 2.77
CA THR A 7 1.37 7.09 4.08
C THR A 7 2.44 8.16 4.15
N ILE A 8 2.04 9.38 4.40
CA ILE A 8 2.91 10.55 4.45
C ILE A 8 3.11 10.96 5.91
N LEU A 9 4.36 11.03 6.31
CA LEU A 9 4.78 11.36 7.66
C LEU A 9 5.56 12.68 7.62
N PRO A 10 4.99 13.80 8.06
CA PRO A 10 5.73 15.06 8.15
C PRO A 10 6.88 14.95 9.16
N ALA A 11 8.07 15.43 8.78
CA ALA A 11 9.28 15.32 9.60
C ALA A 11 9.17 15.99 10.98
N THR A 12 8.39 17.06 11.09
CA THR A 12 8.25 17.87 12.29
C THR A 12 7.00 17.58 13.12
N SER A 13 6.06 16.79 12.57
CA SER A 13 4.79 16.54 13.26
C SER A 13 4.93 15.46 14.32
N LYS A 14 4.53 15.80 15.54
CA LYS A 14 4.39 14.86 16.66
C LYS A 14 2.95 14.40 16.87
N THR A 15 2.02 14.87 16.04
CA THR A 15 0.60 14.59 16.19
C THR A 15 0.13 13.65 15.06
N PRO A 16 -0.58 12.57 15.38
CA PRO A 16 -1.14 11.67 14.36
C PRO A 16 -2.07 12.37 13.34
N SER A 17 -2.72 13.45 13.76
CA SER A 17 -3.62 14.24 12.91
C SER A 17 -2.93 14.94 11.73
N ALA A 18 -1.59 14.99 11.72
CA ALA A 18 -0.83 15.52 10.57
C ALA A 18 -0.44 14.45 9.56
N TYR A 19 -0.73 13.18 9.84
CA TYR A 19 -0.45 12.08 8.92
C TYR A 19 -1.51 12.01 7.83
N LEU A 20 -1.07 11.78 6.60
CA LEU A 20 -1.93 11.55 5.45
C LEU A 20 -1.80 10.09 5.02
N ALA A 21 -2.92 9.40 4.79
CA ALA A 21 -2.90 8.01 4.34
C ALA A 21 -4.07 7.74 3.39
N PHE A 22 -3.77 7.20 2.20
CA PHE A 22 -4.77 6.90 1.17
C PHE A 22 -4.28 5.84 0.19
N ASP A 23 -5.20 5.25 -0.57
CA ASP A 23 -4.85 4.30 -1.61
C ASP A 23 -4.49 5.02 -2.92
N THR A 24 -3.43 4.55 -3.59
CA THR A 24 -2.89 5.19 -4.79
C THR A 24 -3.35 4.52 -6.08
N GLY A 25 -3.73 3.24 -6.04
CA GLY A 25 -4.13 2.51 -7.24
C GLY A 25 -3.98 1.00 -7.13
N PRO A 26 -3.84 0.28 -8.23
CA PRO A 26 -3.93 -1.18 -8.30
C PRO A 26 -2.81 -1.93 -7.55
N GLY A 27 -1.67 -1.30 -7.28
CA GLY A 27 -0.52 -1.99 -6.72
C GLY A 27 -0.12 -3.20 -7.59
N ASN A 28 0.18 -4.34 -6.95
CA ASN A 28 0.54 -5.56 -7.68
C ASN A 28 -0.67 -6.33 -8.25
N VAL A 29 -1.91 -5.93 -7.93
CA VAL A 29 -3.11 -6.71 -8.32
C VAL A 29 -3.17 -6.92 -9.82
N PHE A 30 -2.96 -5.87 -10.61
CA PHE A 30 -2.98 -5.96 -12.08
C PHE A 30 -1.78 -6.72 -12.64
N ILE A 31 -0.59 -6.52 -12.07
CA ILE A 31 0.63 -7.21 -12.50
C ILE A 31 0.46 -8.73 -12.32
N ASP A 32 0.02 -9.13 -11.13
CA ASP A 32 -0.18 -10.53 -10.79
C ASP A 32 -1.32 -11.16 -11.60
N ALA A 33 -2.41 -10.43 -11.86
CA ALA A 33 -3.49 -10.90 -12.74
C ALA A 33 -3.00 -11.08 -14.19
N ALA A 34 -2.25 -10.10 -14.71
CA ALA A 34 -1.68 -10.18 -16.04
C ALA A 34 -0.70 -11.34 -16.20
N MET A 35 0.15 -11.59 -15.19
CA MET A 35 1.03 -12.75 -15.18
C MET A 35 0.26 -14.07 -15.28
N ARG A 36 -0.77 -14.26 -14.44
CA ARG A 36 -1.62 -15.46 -14.52
C ARG A 36 -2.28 -15.63 -15.89
N ILE A 37 -2.80 -14.55 -16.46
CA ILE A 37 -3.48 -14.57 -17.76
C ILE A 37 -2.50 -14.91 -18.90
N LEU A 38 -1.33 -14.29 -18.89
CA LEU A 38 -0.34 -14.41 -19.97
C LEU A 38 0.44 -15.73 -19.94
N THR A 39 0.55 -16.34 -18.75
CA THR A 39 1.24 -17.61 -18.55
C THR A 39 0.30 -18.80 -18.36
N ASN A 40 -1.01 -18.63 -18.63
CA ASN A 40 -2.04 -19.66 -18.42
C ASN A 40 -2.04 -20.24 -16.98
N GLY A 41 -1.72 -19.41 -16.00
CA GLY A 41 -1.69 -19.78 -14.58
C GLY A 41 -0.37 -20.38 -14.08
N GLU A 42 0.63 -20.55 -14.92
CA GLU A 42 1.94 -21.11 -14.52
C GLU A 42 2.72 -20.17 -13.59
N GLN A 43 2.58 -18.84 -13.78
CA GLN A 43 3.22 -17.83 -12.94
C GLN A 43 2.17 -16.91 -12.34
N HIS A 44 2.32 -16.62 -11.04
CA HIS A 44 1.36 -15.82 -10.28
C HIS A 44 1.80 -14.37 -10.08
N TYR A 45 3.06 -14.04 -10.34
CA TYR A 45 3.64 -12.70 -10.20
C TYR A 45 4.90 -12.58 -11.05
N ASP A 46 5.30 -11.35 -11.39
CA ASP A 46 6.55 -11.06 -12.10
C ASP A 46 7.73 -11.07 -11.11
N HIS A 47 8.44 -12.20 -11.05
CA HIS A 47 9.55 -12.38 -10.11
C HIS A 47 10.66 -11.35 -10.38
N ASN A 48 10.95 -10.53 -9.38
CA ASN A 48 11.93 -9.43 -9.46
C ASN A 48 11.69 -8.45 -10.63
N GLY A 49 10.45 -8.35 -11.14
CA GLY A 49 10.13 -7.50 -12.26
C GLY A 49 10.81 -7.88 -13.59
N ALA A 50 11.20 -9.16 -13.72
CA ALA A 50 12.07 -9.60 -14.82
C ALA A 50 11.40 -9.51 -16.20
N LEU A 51 10.11 -9.84 -16.29
CA LEU A 51 9.36 -9.70 -17.54
C LEU A 51 9.11 -8.23 -17.88
N GLY A 52 8.68 -7.45 -16.89
CA GLY A 52 8.49 -6.01 -17.05
C GLY A 52 9.77 -5.29 -17.50
N ALA A 53 10.93 -5.69 -16.97
CA ALA A 53 12.22 -5.11 -17.38
C ALA A 53 12.54 -5.36 -18.86
N LYS A 54 12.19 -6.55 -19.38
CA LYS A 54 12.40 -6.88 -20.81
C LYS A 54 11.53 -6.04 -21.76
N GLY A 55 10.33 -5.66 -21.30
CA GLY A 55 9.39 -4.86 -22.09
C GLY A 55 9.51 -3.35 -21.86
N GLU A 56 10.48 -2.86 -21.10
CA GLU A 56 10.63 -1.45 -20.72
C GLU A 56 10.64 -0.49 -21.91
N ALA A 57 11.31 -0.88 -23.01
CA ALA A 57 11.41 -0.07 -24.23
C ALA A 57 10.08 0.00 -25.03
N ASP A 58 9.18 -0.96 -24.81
CA ASP A 58 7.95 -1.14 -25.55
C ASP A 58 6.70 -0.78 -24.74
N ILE A 59 6.87 -0.05 -23.62
CA ILE A 59 5.77 0.44 -22.80
C ILE A 59 4.83 1.30 -23.65
N ASP A 60 3.55 0.98 -23.59
CA ASP A 60 2.51 1.76 -24.25
C ASP A 60 2.04 2.90 -23.33
N GLY A 61 2.69 4.06 -23.44
CA GLY A 61 2.35 5.24 -22.64
C GLY A 61 0.92 5.72 -22.84
N ALA A 62 0.37 5.55 -24.06
CA ALA A 62 -1.01 5.98 -24.34
C ALA A 62 -2.03 5.16 -23.54
N ILE A 63 -1.80 3.85 -23.37
CA ILE A 63 -2.65 3.00 -22.53
C ILE A 63 -2.53 3.38 -21.06
N VAL A 64 -1.32 3.70 -20.58
CA VAL A 64 -1.10 4.17 -19.20
C VAL A 64 -1.88 5.46 -18.95
N ASP A 65 -1.71 6.45 -19.83
CA ASP A 65 -2.37 7.75 -19.72
C ASP A 65 -3.89 7.64 -19.84
N ASP A 66 -4.38 6.88 -20.82
CA ASP A 66 -5.81 6.62 -21.03
C ASP A 66 -6.45 6.03 -19.76
N TYR A 67 -5.83 5.00 -19.19
CA TYR A 67 -6.36 4.33 -18.00
C TYR A 67 -6.37 5.27 -16.78
N LEU A 68 -5.26 5.94 -16.48
CA LEU A 68 -5.15 6.80 -15.32
C LEU A 68 -5.97 8.10 -15.43
N THR A 69 -6.30 8.51 -16.64
CA THR A 69 -7.12 9.71 -16.87
C THR A 69 -8.62 9.41 -16.84
N ASN A 70 -9.03 8.26 -17.39
CA ASN A 70 -10.45 7.95 -17.60
C ASN A 70 -11.06 7.09 -16.47
N GLU A 71 -10.24 6.43 -15.63
CA GLU A 71 -10.75 5.70 -14.48
C GLU A 71 -11.18 6.69 -13.37
N PRO A 72 -12.48 6.74 -13.01
CA PRO A 72 -13.00 7.74 -12.07
C PRO A 72 -12.33 7.77 -10.70
N TYR A 73 -11.79 6.63 -10.26
CA TYR A 73 -11.09 6.54 -8.99
C TYR A 73 -9.93 7.53 -8.87
N PHE A 74 -9.15 7.73 -9.94
CA PHE A 74 -7.99 8.62 -9.91
C PHE A 74 -8.37 10.09 -9.81
N GLN A 75 -9.64 10.44 -10.12
CA GLN A 75 -10.17 11.79 -10.00
C GLN A 75 -10.81 12.09 -8.63
N GLN A 76 -10.96 11.08 -7.77
CA GLN A 76 -11.53 11.26 -6.43
C GLN A 76 -10.62 12.08 -5.53
N LYS A 77 -11.26 12.91 -4.70
CA LYS A 77 -10.58 13.67 -3.63
C LYS A 77 -10.35 12.79 -2.40
N LEU A 78 -9.45 13.24 -1.53
CA LEU A 78 -9.27 12.65 -0.21
C LEU A 78 -10.48 12.94 0.71
N PRO A 79 -10.84 12.01 1.61
CA PRO A 79 -10.28 10.68 1.80
C PRO A 79 -10.71 9.72 0.71
N LYS A 80 -9.79 8.85 0.24
CA LYS A 80 -10.12 7.81 -0.72
C LYS A 80 -9.46 6.48 -0.36
N THR A 81 -10.22 5.44 -0.48
CA THR A 81 -9.79 4.05 -0.29
C THR A 81 -10.35 3.17 -1.39
N THR A 82 -9.74 2.04 -1.63
CA THR A 82 -10.18 1.11 -2.66
C THR A 82 -9.74 -0.31 -2.32
N GLY A 83 -10.24 -1.25 -3.11
CA GLY A 83 -9.92 -2.65 -2.99
C GLY A 83 -10.00 -3.37 -4.33
N ARG A 84 -10.13 -4.69 -4.25
CA ARG A 84 -10.20 -5.56 -5.43
C ARG A 84 -11.53 -5.47 -6.17
N GLU A 85 -12.53 -4.86 -5.57
CA GLU A 85 -13.81 -4.57 -6.20
C GLU A 85 -13.65 -3.63 -7.39
N LEU A 86 -12.74 -2.67 -7.30
CA LEU A 86 -12.44 -1.74 -8.39
C LEU A 86 -11.28 -2.24 -9.26
N PHE A 87 -10.18 -2.66 -8.63
CA PHE A 87 -9.01 -3.17 -9.33
C PHE A 87 -9.08 -4.71 -9.42
N SER A 88 -10.04 -5.21 -10.23
CA SER A 88 -10.30 -6.64 -10.38
C SER A 88 -9.42 -7.32 -11.42
N ASP A 89 -9.40 -8.65 -11.39
CA ASP A 89 -8.76 -9.47 -12.42
C ASP A 89 -9.41 -9.25 -13.81
N ASP A 90 -10.71 -8.89 -13.88
CA ASP A 90 -11.41 -8.62 -15.14
C ASP A 90 -10.95 -7.32 -15.78
N VAL A 91 -10.68 -6.28 -15.00
CA VAL A 91 -10.09 -5.02 -15.51
C VAL A 91 -8.70 -5.30 -16.07
N ALA A 92 -7.86 -6.04 -15.34
CA ALA A 92 -6.55 -6.44 -15.85
C ALA A 92 -6.67 -7.26 -17.15
N ARG A 93 -7.64 -8.18 -17.23
CA ARG A 93 -7.93 -8.99 -18.42
C ARG A 93 -8.31 -8.13 -19.62
N SER A 94 -9.11 -7.09 -19.42
CA SER A 94 -9.51 -6.18 -20.51
C SER A 94 -8.30 -5.45 -21.09
N ILE A 95 -7.40 -4.96 -20.25
CA ILE A 95 -6.15 -4.31 -20.66
C ILE A 95 -5.26 -5.30 -21.43
N VAL A 96 -5.05 -6.50 -20.89
CA VAL A 96 -4.26 -7.55 -21.55
C VAL A 96 -4.84 -7.90 -22.91
N THR A 97 -6.17 -8.07 -23.01
CA THR A 97 -6.84 -8.42 -24.26
C THR A 97 -6.70 -7.31 -25.30
N LYS A 98 -6.90 -6.05 -24.91
CA LYS A 98 -6.71 -4.87 -25.78
C LYS A 98 -5.29 -4.84 -26.34
N MET A 99 -4.28 -5.05 -25.51
CA MET A 99 -2.88 -5.03 -25.93
C MET A 99 -2.49 -6.24 -26.79
N LYS A 100 -2.97 -7.44 -26.47
CA LYS A 100 -2.79 -8.62 -27.30
C LYS A 100 -3.37 -8.44 -28.70
N SER A 101 -4.58 -7.90 -28.79
CA SER A 101 -5.24 -7.61 -30.06
C SER A 101 -4.48 -6.57 -30.90
N ALA A 102 -3.71 -5.70 -30.26
CA ALA A 102 -2.80 -4.74 -30.89
C ALA A 102 -1.41 -5.34 -31.21
N GLY A 103 -1.23 -6.65 -31.06
CA GLY A 103 0.03 -7.34 -31.38
C GLY A 103 1.18 -7.08 -30.41
N LYS A 104 0.93 -6.59 -29.20
CA LYS A 104 1.96 -6.35 -28.20
C LYS A 104 2.50 -7.66 -27.62
N SER A 105 3.79 -7.73 -27.35
CA SER A 105 4.43 -8.86 -26.69
C SER A 105 4.00 -9.01 -25.22
N THR A 106 4.21 -10.19 -24.65
CA THR A 106 3.96 -10.44 -23.22
C THR A 106 4.75 -9.48 -22.33
N GLU A 107 6.01 -9.25 -22.67
CA GLU A 107 6.91 -8.36 -21.96
C GLU A 107 6.40 -6.90 -21.99
N ALA A 108 6.00 -6.42 -23.17
CA ALA A 108 5.44 -5.07 -23.33
C ALA A 108 4.14 -4.90 -22.52
N ILE A 109 3.28 -5.92 -22.48
CA ILE A 109 2.05 -5.89 -21.69
C ILE A 109 2.37 -5.80 -20.20
N ILE A 110 3.26 -6.66 -19.67
CA ILE A 110 3.64 -6.63 -18.25
C ILE A 110 4.32 -5.31 -17.90
N ALA A 111 5.20 -4.80 -18.75
CA ALA A 111 5.86 -3.50 -18.55
C ALA A 111 4.85 -2.34 -18.47
N THR A 112 3.87 -2.32 -19.40
CA THR A 112 2.83 -1.29 -19.44
C THR A 112 1.94 -1.35 -18.19
N ILE A 113 1.51 -2.54 -17.77
CA ILE A 113 0.70 -2.71 -16.55
C ILE A 113 1.50 -2.34 -15.31
N THR A 114 2.79 -2.68 -15.24
CA THR A 114 3.68 -2.24 -14.16
C THR A 114 3.81 -0.72 -14.14
N ARG A 115 3.86 -0.07 -15.32
CA ARG A 115 3.90 1.38 -15.43
C ARG A 115 2.60 2.03 -14.96
N ILE A 116 1.42 1.43 -15.18
CA ILE A 116 0.15 1.94 -14.61
C ILE A 116 0.27 2.03 -13.09
N THR A 117 0.76 0.99 -12.42
CA THR A 117 0.98 1.02 -10.97
C THR A 117 1.98 2.09 -10.55
N ALA A 118 3.13 2.15 -11.18
CA ALA A 118 4.18 3.09 -10.80
C ALA A 118 3.75 4.55 -11.04
N GLU A 119 3.09 4.82 -12.16
CA GLU A 119 2.62 6.16 -12.52
C GLU A 119 1.42 6.59 -11.66
N SER A 120 0.55 5.67 -11.24
CA SER A 120 -0.54 6.00 -10.30
C SER A 120 -0.02 6.53 -8.97
N ILE A 121 1.10 5.99 -8.48
CA ILE A 121 1.76 6.47 -7.26
C ILE A 121 2.31 7.88 -7.47
N VAL A 122 2.98 8.12 -8.61
CA VAL A 122 3.53 9.46 -8.94
C VAL A 122 2.43 10.50 -9.03
N ARG A 123 1.35 10.22 -9.79
CA ARG A 123 0.23 11.16 -9.93
C ARG A 123 -0.47 11.43 -8.60
N ALA A 124 -0.63 10.42 -7.77
CA ALA A 124 -1.18 10.59 -6.43
C ALA A 124 -0.29 11.47 -5.54
N TYR A 125 1.03 11.31 -5.63
CA TYR A 125 1.99 12.18 -4.97
C TYR A 125 1.88 13.63 -5.45
N GLU A 126 1.92 13.85 -6.75
CA GLU A 126 1.83 15.18 -7.36
C GLU A 126 0.49 15.87 -7.02
N GLN A 127 -0.61 15.13 -7.02
CA GLN A 127 -1.95 15.66 -6.80
C GLN A 127 -2.26 15.96 -5.33
N PHE A 128 -1.86 15.08 -4.41
CA PHE A 128 -2.32 15.14 -3.02
C PHE A 128 -1.24 15.47 -2.01
N VAL A 129 0.02 15.20 -2.33
CA VAL A 129 1.12 15.37 -1.37
C VAL A 129 1.85 16.68 -1.59
N VAL A 130 2.28 16.95 -2.83
CA VAL A 130 2.99 18.20 -3.18
C VAL A 130 2.26 19.46 -2.69
N PRO A 131 0.94 19.60 -2.84
CA PRO A 131 0.22 20.80 -2.37
C PRO A 131 0.21 20.98 -0.85
N LEU A 132 0.54 19.94 -0.08
CA LEU A 132 0.57 19.96 1.39
C LEU A 132 1.97 20.19 1.96
N LEU A 133 2.99 20.14 1.11
CA LEU A 133 4.37 20.31 1.54
C LEU A 133 4.73 21.79 1.59
N GLU A 134 5.39 22.18 2.66
CA GLU A 134 5.96 23.53 2.80
C GLU A 134 7.28 23.67 2.01
N GLY A 135 7.67 24.90 1.74
CA GLY A 135 8.94 25.20 1.08
C GLY A 135 8.96 24.81 -0.40
N ASP A 136 9.87 23.92 -0.80
CA ASP A 136 10.07 23.50 -2.19
C ASP A 136 9.18 22.32 -2.62
N GLY A 137 8.29 21.88 -1.75
CA GLY A 137 7.35 20.80 -2.04
C GLY A 137 8.01 19.42 -2.24
N ILE A 138 9.09 19.14 -1.53
CA ILE A 138 9.86 17.89 -1.68
C ILE A 138 9.65 16.98 -0.47
N ILE A 139 9.52 15.69 -0.72
CA ILE A 139 9.72 14.63 0.28
C ILE A 139 11.17 14.15 0.19
N ASP A 140 11.88 14.13 1.32
CA ASP A 140 13.28 13.70 1.35
C ASP A 140 13.43 12.21 1.04
N GLU A 141 12.59 11.37 1.68
CA GLU A 141 12.72 9.91 1.59
C GLU A 141 11.37 9.24 1.31
N ILE A 142 11.38 8.32 0.36
CA ILE A 142 10.26 7.46 -0.01
C ILE A 142 10.67 6.00 0.23
N TYR A 143 9.99 5.34 1.15
CA TYR A 143 10.22 3.94 1.47
C TYR A 143 9.15 3.05 0.84
N ILE A 144 9.58 2.12 -0.03
CA ILE A 144 8.69 1.14 -0.64
C ILE A 144 8.65 -0.11 0.23
N CYS A 145 7.44 -0.63 0.46
CA CYS A 145 7.21 -1.84 1.24
C CYS A 145 6.14 -2.74 0.59
N GLY A 146 6.01 -3.96 1.12
CA GLY A 146 5.16 -5.00 0.53
C GLY A 146 5.75 -5.59 -0.75
N GLY A 147 4.96 -6.37 -1.50
CA GLY A 147 5.42 -7.05 -2.70
C GLY A 147 5.95 -6.15 -3.81
N GLY A 148 5.47 -4.90 -3.89
CA GLY A 148 5.95 -3.91 -4.86
C GLY A 148 7.42 -3.48 -4.64
N ALA A 149 7.95 -3.62 -3.41
CA ALA A 149 9.34 -3.30 -3.09
C ALA A 149 10.35 -4.20 -3.83
N TYR A 150 9.91 -5.39 -4.22
CA TYR A 150 10.74 -6.35 -4.95
C TYR A 150 10.65 -6.20 -6.48
N ASN A 151 9.90 -5.20 -6.98
CA ASN A 151 9.84 -4.88 -8.40
C ASN A 151 10.71 -3.64 -8.70
N PRO A 152 11.93 -3.82 -9.24
CA PRO A 152 12.85 -2.71 -9.51
C PRO A 152 12.32 -1.73 -10.56
N ASN A 153 11.39 -2.15 -11.44
CA ASN A 153 10.82 -1.28 -12.47
C ASN A 153 9.95 -0.19 -11.84
N ILE A 154 9.20 -0.53 -10.77
CA ILE A 154 8.42 0.45 -10.00
C ILE A 154 9.37 1.46 -9.35
N LYS A 155 10.38 0.97 -8.62
CA LYS A 155 11.36 1.82 -7.94
C LYS A 155 12.10 2.75 -8.90
N LYS A 156 12.56 2.21 -10.04
CA LYS A 156 13.25 2.97 -11.08
C LYS A 156 12.37 4.10 -11.63
N HIS A 157 11.10 3.82 -11.90
CA HIS A 157 10.15 4.82 -12.37
C HIS A 157 9.93 5.92 -11.33
N LEU A 158 9.65 5.56 -10.07
CA LEU A 158 9.49 6.52 -8.99
C LEU A 158 10.73 7.41 -8.84
N GLN A 159 11.94 6.83 -8.82
CA GLN A 159 13.17 7.60 -8.72
C GLN A 159 13.39 8.54 -9.91
N SER A 160 13.01 8.12 -11.14
CA SER A 160 13.15 8.98 -12.32
C SER A 160 12.16 10.15 -12.34
N ARG A 161 10.95 9.94 -11.83
CA ARG A 161 9.89 10.96 -11.77
C ARG A 161 10.05 11.89 -10.56
N LEU A 162 10.67 11.41 -9.50
CA LEU A 162 10.89 12.12 -8.23
C LEU A 162 12.40 12.22 -7.93
N PRO A 163 13.19 12.93 -8.78
CA PRO A 163 14.65 12.90 -8.71
C PRO A 163 15.21 13.56 -7.45
N LYS A 164 14.45 14.43 -6.80
CA LYS A 164 14.85 15.11 -5.56
C LYS A 164 14.58 14.28 -4.30
N SER A 165 13.75 13.23 -4.40
CA SER A 165 13.44 12.31 -3.32
C SER A 165 14.34 11.09 -3.38
N ARG A 166 14.78 10.58 -2.24
CA ARG A 166 15.49 9.29 -2.18
C ARG A 166 14.50 8.14 -2.11
N VAL A 167 14.42 7.33 -3.16
CA VAL A 167 13.53 6.15 -3.20
C VAL A 167 14.30 4.90 -2.80
N SER A 168 13.88 4.23 -1.73
CA SER A 168 14.53 3.02 -1.21
C SER A 168 13.51 2.01 -0.66
N ASN A 169 13.95 0.80 -0.37
CA ASN A 169 13.11 -0.18 0.30
C ASN A 169 13.09 0.11 1.82
N LEU A 170 12.06 -0.36 2.50
CA LEU A 170 11.87 -0.11 3.94
C LEU A 170 13.00 -0.65 4.82
N ASP A 171 13.71 -1.69 4.41
CA ASP A 171 14.89 -2.22 5.10
C ASP A 171 16.10 -1.27 5.09
N ALA A 172 16.12 -0.31 4.18
CA ALA A 172 17.09 0.77 4.17
C ALA A 172 16.76 1.92 5.15
N ALA A 173 15.55 1.94 5.70
CA ALA A 173 15.17 2.90 6.74
C ALA A 173 15.96 2.67 8.04
N PRO A 174 16.06 3.68 8.92
CA PRO A 174 16.72 3.53 10.23
C PRO A 174 16.16 2.37 11.06
N SER A 175 14.87 2.04 10.90
CA SER A 175 14.22 0.90 11.56
C SER A 175 14.67 -0.46 11.05
N LYS A 176 15.28 -0.54 9.86
CA LYS A 176 15.71 -1.78 9.18
C LYS A 176 14.62 -2.86 9.10
N LEU A 177 13.37 -2.44 9.00
CA LEU A 177 12.23 -3.35 8.93
C LEU A 177 12.19 -4.05 7.56
N ASP A 178 11.99 -5.36 7.58
CA ASP A 178 11.75 -6.13 6.35
C ASP A 178 10.48 -5.61 5.67
N PRO A 179 10.54 -5.24 4.37
CA PRO A 179 9.38 -4.77 3.62
C PRO A 179 8.18 -5.73 3.63
N SER A 180 8.41 -7.04 3.76
CA SER A 180 7.37 -8.06 3.83
C SER A 180 6.74 -8.20 5.21
N ALA A 181 7.43 -7.79 6.26
CA ALA A 181 6.98 -7.92 7.66
C ALA A 181 6.05 -6.79 8.11
N LYS A 182 5.92 -5.70 7.35
CA LYS A 182 5.13 -4.51 7.73
C LYS A 182 3.74 -4.87 8.28
N GLU A 183 3.04 -5.76 7.63
CA GLU A 183 1.68 -6.12 8.01
C GLU A 183 1.61 -7.00 9.23
N ALA A 184 2.54 -7.94 9.38
CA ALA A 184 2.63 -8.76 10.58
C ALA A 184 2.90 -7.89 11.81
N ILE A 185 3.81 -6.92 11.69
CA ILE A 185 4.10 -5.95 12.75
C ILE A 185 2.88 -5.07 13.03
N LEU A 186 2.17 -4.59 12.01
CA LEU A 186 0.97 -3.79 12.18
C LEU A 186 -0.10 -4.57 12.94
N PHE A 187 -0.41 -5.80 12.55
CA PHE A 187 -1.43 -6.59 13.23
C PHE A 187 -1.01 -7.00 14.65
N ALA A 188 0.27 -7.27 14.88
CA ALA A 188 0.78 -7.50 16.23
C ALA A 188 0.58 -6.26 17.12
N LEU A 189 0.90 -5.07 16.60
CA LEU A 189 0.68 -3.80 17.30
C LEU A 189 -0.81 -3.53 17.57
N LEU A 190 -1.68 -3.75 16.58
CA LEU A 190 -3.12 -3.59 16.74
C LEU A 190 -3.67 -4.54 17.81
N GLY A 191 -3.25 -5.81 17.81
CA GLY A 191 -3.62 -6.78 18.83
C GLY A 191 -3.14 -6.36 20.23
N PHE A 192 -1.89 -5.90 20.33
CA PHE A 192 -1.34 -5.37 21.57
C PHE A 192 -2.14 -4.17 22.08
N LEU A 193 -2.41 -3.18 21.22
CA LEU A 193 -3.21 -2.00 21.60
C LEU A 193 -4.63 -2.38 22.01
N ALA A 194 -5.26 -3.34 21.32
CA ALA A 194 -6.60 -3.83 21.66
C ALA A 194 -6.62 -4.45 23.05
N ILE A 195 -5.67 -5.33 23.38
CA ILE A 195 -5.55 -5.94 24.70
C ILE A 195 -5.29 -4.88 25.77
N CYS A 196 -4.46 -3.87 25.46
CA CYS A 196 -4.17 -2.75 26.37
C CYS A 196 -5.31 -1.73 26.49
N GLY A 197 -6.43 -1.89 25.78
CA GLY A 197 -7.53 -0.92 25.74
C GLY A 197 -7.12 0.45 25.21
N ARG A 198 -6.08 0.51 24.35
CA ARG A 198 -5.57 1.74 23.78
C ARG A 198 -6.12 1.98 22.39
N PRO A 199 -6.66 3.18 22.13
CA PRO A 199 -7.14 3.51 20.79
C PRO A 199 -5.97 3.69 19.82
N VAL A 200 -6.24 3.34 18.56
CA VAL A 200 -5.32 3.62 17.44
C VAL A 200 -5.47 5.09 17.03
N PRO A 201 -4.37 5.82 16.80
CA PRO A 201 -4.44 7.18 16.27
C PRO A 201 -5.04 7.18 14.86
N VAL A 202 -5.70 8.27 14.50
CA VAL A 202 -6.39 8.45 13.22
C VAL A 202 -5.63 9.48 12.39
N ALA A 203 -5.44 9.19 11.10
CA ALA A 203 -4.86 10.14 10.15
C ALA A 203 -5.83 11.31 9.88
N ALA A 204 -5.29 12.45 9.48
CA ALA A 204 -6.08 13.68 9.28
C ALA A 204 -7.18 13.54 8.22
N ASP A 205 -6.91 12.76 7.18
CA ASP A 205 -7.79 12.52 6.04
C ASP A 205 -8.58 11.20 6.14
N ALA A 206 -8.46 10.48 7.28
CA ALA A 206 -9.20 9.23 7.45
C ALA A 206 -10.71 9.46 7.48
N GLU A 207 -11.47 8.47 7.03
CA GLU A 207 -12.94 8.49 7.10
C GLU A 207 -13.43 8.52 8.55
N SER A 208 -12.78 7.75 9.42
CA SER A 208 -13.02 7.84 10.87
C SER A 208 -12.34 9.08 11.44
N LYS A 209 -13.10 9.88 12.19
CA LYS A 209 -12.62 11.12 12.84
C LYS A 209 -12.25 10.95 14.31
N GLN A 210 -12.48 9.77 14.87
CA GLN A 210 -12.20 9.51 16.28
C GLN A 210 -11.31 8.29 16.46
N PRO A 211 -10.32 8.36 17.36
CA PRO A 211 -9.54 7.21 17.75
C PRO A 211 -10.42 6.12 18.34
N ALA A 212 -10.22 4.89 17.93
CA ALA A 212 -10.98 3.74 18.39
C ALA A 212 -10.05 2.57 18.75
N ILE A 213 -10.48 1.74 19.69
CA ILE A 213 -9.83 0.47 19.95
C ILE A 213 -10.21 -0.47 18.81
N MET A 214 -9.19 -0.91 18.06
CA MET A 214 -9.37 -1.74 16.88
C MET A 214 -9.27 -3.23 17.25
N GLY A 215 -10.21 -4.02 16.73
CA GLY A 215 -10.20 -5.47 16.89
C GLY A 215 -11.26 -5.99 17.88
N VAL A 216 -11.47 -7.29 17.81
CA VAL A 216 -12.36 -8.05 18.69
C VAL A 216 -11.58 -9.20 19.30
N VAL A 217 -11.67 -9.38 20.61
CA VAL A 217 -11.11 -10.54 21.30
C VAL A 217 -12.18 -11.61 21.37
N THR A 218 -11.98 -12.71 20.62
CA THR A 218 -12.86 -13.88 20.68
C THR A 218 -12.32 -14.85 21.74
N PRO A 219 -13.10 -15.18 22.80
CA PRO A 219 -12.66 -16.11 23.81
C PRO A 219 -12.37 -17.49 23.24
N GLY A 220 -11.15 -17.98 23.46
CA GLY A 220 -10.74 -19.35 23.20
C GLY A 220 -10.79 -20.22 24.46
N GLN A 221 -10.43 -21.48 24.35
CA GLN A 221 -10.44 -22.42 25.50
C GLN A 221 -9.56 -21.96 26.67
N ASN A 222 -8.43 -21.30 26.38
CA ASN A 222 -7.48 -20.77 27.36
C ASN A 222 -7.72 -19.29 27.73
N TYR A 223 -8.88 -18.73 27.39
CA TYR A 223 -9.14 -17.29 27.58
C TYR A 223 -8.99 -16.86 29.04
N HIS A 224 -9.55 -17.63 29.99
CA HIS A 224 -9.49 -17.30 31.41
C HIS A 224 -8.05 -17.34 31.96
N ASP A 225 -7.26 -18.30 31.53
CA ASP A 225 -5.87 -18.42 31.96
C ASP A 225 -5.02 -17.25 31.45
N VAL A 226 -5.17 -16.91 30.16
CA VAL A 226 -4.52 -15.76 29.56
C VAL A 226 -4.96 -14.45 30.21
N LEU A 227 -6.26 -14.32 30.50
CA LEU A 227 -6.81 -13.14 31.17
C LEU A 227 -6.20 -12.97 32.58
N GLN A 228 -6.07 -14.04 33.34
CA GLN A 228 -5.44 -13.98 34.67
C GLN A 228 -3.98 -13.55 34.60
N ILE A 229 -3.23 -14.03 33.64
CA ILE A 229 -1.81 -13.62 33.41
C ILE A 229 -1.76 -12.11 33.08
N VAL A 230 -2.58 -11.66 32.14
CA VAL A 230 -2.60 -10.28 31.67
C VAL A 230 -3.04 -9.30 32.75
N VAL A 231 -4.06 -9.64 33.53
CA VAL A 231 -4.59 -8.78 34.60
C VAL A 231 -3.74 -8.86 35.87
N GLY A 232 -3.09 -10.00 36.10
CA GLY A 232 -2.26 -10.27 37.29
C GLY A 232 -0.83 -9.72 37.20
N ASP A 233 -0.37 -9.33 36.02
CA ASP A 233 0.98 -8.77 35.83
C ASP A 233 1.02 -7.30 36.27
N PRO A 234 1.76 -6.97 37.37
CA PRO A 234 1.88 -5.60 37.85
C PRO A 234 2.61 -4.66 36.88
N ASP A 235 3.43 -5.20 35.98
CA ASP A 235 4.17 -4.44 34.96
C ASP A 235 3.39 -4.32 33.64
N PHE A 236 2.23 -4.95 33.51
CA PHE A 236 1.40 -4.78 32.33
C PHE A 236 0.92 -3.30 32.24
N PRO A 237 1.15 -2.62 31.10
CA PRO A 237 1.21 -1.15 31.04
C PRO A 237 -0.11 -0.42 31.29
N SER A 238 -1.14 -1.07 31.70
CA SER A 238 -2.30 -0.40 32.30
C SER A 238 -3.21 -1.38 33.04
N LYS A 239 -3.50 -1.09 34.29
CA LYS A 239 -4.65 -1.65 35.03
C LYS A 239 -6.03 -1.31 34.41
N ARG A 240 -6.04 -0.76 33.17
CA ARG A 240 -7.24 -0.42 32.38
C ARG A 240 -7.49 -1.39 31.23
N VAL A 241 -6.74 -2.45 31.16
CA VAL A 241 -7.00 -3.54 30.22
C VAL A 241 -8.34 -4.16 30.57
N LEU A 242 -9.23 -4.23 29.62
CA LEU A 242 -10.52 -4.88 29.73
C LEU A 242 -11.61 -4.17 30.56
N GLY A 243 -11.55 -2.85 30.72
CA GLY A 243 -12.63 -2.10 31.35
C GLY A 243 -14.00 -2.16 30.65
N ARG A 244 -14.10 -2.79 29.48
CA ARG A 244 -15.36 -3.07 28.78
C ARG A 244 -15.22 -4.30 27.87
N VAL A 245 -15.11 -5.48 28.43
CA VAL A 245 -15.63 -6.66 27.75
C VAL A 245 -17.15 -6.59 27.93
N ILE A 246 -17.87 -6.17 26.91
CA ILE A 246 -19.33 -6.32 26.87
C ILE A 246 -19.54 -7.81 26.59
N MET A 247 -19.95 -8.55 27.63
CA MET A 247 -20.48 -9.90 27.49
C MET A 247 -21.91 -9.83 26.95
#